data_80bf54d4e436de4df3c782e86a7e3531
#
_entry.id   80bf54d4e436de4df3c782e86a7e3531
#
_cell.length_a   1.000
_cell.length_b   1.000
_cell.length_c   1.000
_cell.angle_alpha   90.00
_cell.angle_beta   90.00
_cell.angle_gamma   90.00
#
_symmetry.space_group_name_H-M   'P 1'
#
loop_
_entity.id
_entity.type
_entity.pdbx_description
1 polymer ?
#
loop_
_entity_poly.entity_id
_entity_poly.type
_entity_poly.pdbx_seq_one_letter_code
_entity_poly.pdbx_strand_id
1 'polypeptide(L)'
;MKSITFYYTNGATDSLSGQLNRQNLGAHTDVILASFDSTPTGGSPVYTHTTLNITSKGTFFTNYAYSIGVCPFGDATFTGITISYTG
;
A
#
# COMPACT_ATOMS: atom_id res chain seq x y z
N MET A 1 -8.50 -11.59 -2.38
CA MET A 1 -7.27 -10.99 -1.80
C MET A 1 -7.48 -10.79 -0.31
N LYS A 2 -6.50 -11.15 0.49
CA LYS A 2 -6.62 -11.11 1.95
C LYS A 2 -5.83 -9.94 2.53
N SER A 3 -4.62 -9.75 2.07
CA SER A 3 -3.75 -8.69 2.55
C SER A 3 -2.72 -8.32 1.50
N ILE A 4 -2.14 -7.14 1.66
CA ILE A 4 -1.03 -6.68 0.85
C ILE A 4 0.06 -6.18 1.79
N THR A 5 1.30 -6.60 1.55
CA THR A 5 2.45 -6.21 2.36
C THR A 5 3.38 -5.37 1.53
N PHE A 6 3.72 -4.19 2.03
CA PHE A 6 4.66 -3.26 1.42
C PHE A 6 6.01 -3.42 2.11
N TYR A 7 7.06 -3.65 1.33
CA TYR A 7 8.44 -3.73 1.81
C TYR A 7 9.18 -2.47 1.40
N TYR A 8 9.81 -1.81 2.36
CA TYR A 8 10.44 -0.50 2.13
C TYR A 8 11.51 -0.22 3.15
N THR A 9 12.35 0.77 2.85
CA THR A 9 13.26 1.34 3.82
C THR A 9 12.65 2.63 4.34
N ASN A 10 12.34 2.67 5.62
CA ASN A 10 11.79 3.85 6.26
C ASN A 10 12.90 4.86 6.48
N GLY A 11 12.67 6.11 6.06
CA GLY A 11 13.68 7.15 6.18
C GLY A 11 13.88 7.64 7.60
N ALA A 12 15.03 8.23 7.85
CA ALA A 12 15.34 8.82 9.16
C ALA A 12 14.48 10.05 9.42
N THR A 13 14.26 10.88 8.41
CA THR A 13 13.49 12.13 8.52
C THR A 13 12.24 12.15 7.67
N ASP A 14 12.12 11.25 6.70
CA ASP A 14 11.03 11.22 5.74
C ASP A 14 10.26 9.91 5.81
N SER A 15 9.01 9.97 5.38
CA SER A 15 8.10 8.82 5.43
C SER A 15 7.82 8.29 4.03
N LEU A 16 7.15 7.15 3.99
CA LEU A 16 6.62 6.55 2.77
C LEU A 16 5.15 6.27 2.98
N SER A 17 4.33 6.59 1.99
CA SER A 17 2.91 6.24 2.02
C SER A 17 2.61 5.20 0.95
N GLY A 18 1.66 4.32 1.25
CA GLY A 18 1.20 3.30 0.32
C GLY A 18 -0.30 3.14 0.39
N GLN A 19 -0.91 2.77 -0.74
CA GLN A 19 -2.35 2.60 -0.79
C GLN A 19 -2.75 1.58 -1.86
N LEU A 20 -3.90 0.96 -1.63
CA LEU A 20 -4.58 0.12 -2.61
C LEU A 20 -5.84 0.85 -3.05
N ASN A 21 -5.98 1.06 -4.35
CA ASN A 21 -7.11 1.76 -4.94
C ASN A 21 -7.95 0.84 -5.80
N ARG A 22 -9.23 1.13 -5.85
CA ARG A 22 -10.18 0.47 -6.74
C ARG A 22 -10.86 1.53 -7.61
N GLN A 23 -10.82 1.33 -8.92
CA GLN A 23 -11.51 2.19 -9.86
C GLN A 23 -12.70 1.45 -10.46
N ASN A 24 -13.87 2.05 -10.41
CA ASN A 24 -15.05 1.52 -11.08
C ASN A 24 -15.00 1.94 -12.55
N LEU A 25 -14.82 0.97 -13.44
CA LEU A 25 -14.63 1.24 -14.87
C LEU A 25 -15.87 1.85 -15.52
N GLY A 26 -17.06 1.51 -15.02
CA GLY A 26 -18.31 2.04 -15.56
C GLY A 26 -18.63 3.46 -15.11
N ALA A 27 -18.23 3.82 -13.89
CA ALA A 27 -18.61 5.11 -13.29
C ALA A 27 -17.43 6.09 -13.21
N HIS A 28 -16.22 5.67 -13.54
CA HIS A 28 -14.99 6.47 -13.45
C HIS A 28 -14.74 7.05 -12.04
N THR A 29 -15.08 6.28 -11.01
CA THR A 29 -14.87 6.68 -9.62
C THR A 29 -13.77 5.86 -8.99
N ASP A 30 -12.95 6.50 -8.13
CA ASP A 30 -11.86 5.85 -7.42
C ASP A 30 -12.20 5.74 -5.93
N VAL A 31 -11.81 4.62 -5.34
CA VAL A 31 -11.97 4.37 -3.91
C VAL A 31 -10.64 3.87 -3.35
N ILE A 32 -10.18 4.48 -2.26
CA ILE A 32 -9.02 3.98 -1.52
C ILE A 32 -9.51 2.88 -0.59
N LEU A 33 -9.11 1.63 -0.88
CA LEU A 33 -9.52 0.49 -0.08
C LEU A 33 -8.72 0.36 1.20
N ALA A 34 -7.44 0.70 1.15
CA ALA A 34 -6.54 0.65 2.30
C ALA A 34 -5.35 1.56 2.05
N SER A 35 -4.82 2.15 3.10
CA SER A 35 -3.66 3.04 3.00
C SER A 35 -2.87 3.05 4.30
N PHE A 36 -1.61 3.47 4.22
CA PHE A 36 -0.80 3.70 5.40
C PHE A 36 0.22 4.80 5.13
N ASP A 37 0.66 5.42 6.22
CA ASP A 37 1.80 6.34 6.21
C ASP A 37 2.81 5.83 7.25
N SER A 38 4.06 5.65 6.83
CA SER A 38 5.10 5.26 7.77
C SER A 38 5.50 6.47 8.62
N THR A 39 6.12 6.17 9.76
CA THR A 39 6.66 7.21 10.63
C THR A 39 8.19 7.22 10.49
N PRO A 40 8.82 8.38 10.26
CA PRO A 40 10.28 8.46 10.21
C PRO A 40 10.92 7.85 11.46
N THR A 41 12.08 7.23 11.28
CA THR A 41 12.74 6.51 12.38
C THR A 41 13.36 7.44 13.42
N GLY A 42 13.69 8.67 13.01
CA GLY A 42 14.39 9.64 13.87
C GLY A 42 15.86 9.34 14.03
N GLY A 43 16.37 8.34 13.35
CA GLY A 43 17.77 7.92 13.40
C GLY A 43 18.27 7.45 12.05
N SER A 44 18.81 6.25 11.96
CA SER A 44 19.22 5.67 10.69
C SER A 44 18.02 5.09 9.94
N PRO A 45 18.02 5.10 8.59
CA PRO A 45 16.98 4.42 7.82
C PRO A 45 16.89 2.92 8.18
N VAL A 46 15.69 2.38 8.24
CA VAL A 46 15.42 1.00 8.64
C VAL A 46 14.58 0.30 7.59
N TYR A 47 15.06 -0.85 7.12
CA TYR A 47 14.28 -1.72 6.24
C TYR A 47 13.16 -2.39 7.05
N THR A 48 11.94 -2.30 6.57
CA THR A 48 10.76 -2.80 7.30
C THR A 48 9.64 -3.17 6.33
N HIS A 49 8.50 -3.53 6.88
CA HIS A 49 7.31 -3.81 6.09
C HIS A 49 6.05 -3.38 6.84
N THR A 50 4.99 -3.14 6.07
CA THR A 50 3.66 -2.85 6.59
C THR A 50 2.64 -3.69 5.85
N THR A 51 1.79 -4.40 6.59
CA THR A 51 0.74 -5.24 6.01
C THR A 51 -0.61 -4.55 6.19
N LEU A 52 -1.33 -4.40 5.08
CA LEU A 52 -2.69 -3.89 5.08
C LEU A 52 -3.65 -5.06 4.94
N ASN A 53 -4.54 -5.22 5.92
CA ASN A 53 -5.58 -6.24 5.88
C ASN A 53 -6.76 -5.70 5.10
N ILE A 54 -7.12 -6.37 4.01
CA ILE A 54 -8.19 -5.95 3.12
C ILE A 54 -9.32 -6.98 3.02
N THR A 55 -9.33 -7.98 3.92
CA THR A 55 -10.34 -9.04 3.93
C THR A 55 -11.77 -8.47 4.02
N SER A 56 -11.95 -7.41 4.79
CA SER A 56 -13.25 -6.76 5.00
C SER A 56 -13.64 -5.79 3.90
N LYS A 57 -12.78 -5.60 2.89
CA LYS A 57 -13.01 -4.61 1.83
C LYS A 57 -13.75 -5.19 0.62
N GLY A 58 -14.26 -6.41 0.74
CA GLY A 58 -15.05 -7.07 -0.29
C GLY A 58 -14.20 -7.92 -1.23
N THR A 59 -14.84 -8.39 -2.29
CA THR A 59 -14.21 -9.23 -3.28
C THR A 59 -13.76 -8.40 -4.49
N PHE A 60 -12.83 -8.96 -5.26
CA PHE A 60 -12.35 -8.31 -6.48
C PHE A 60 -13.25 -8.74 -7.65
N PHE A 61 -13.77 -7.76 -8.37
CA PHE A 61 -14.68 -7.97 -9.49
C PHE A 61 -14.05 -7.56 -10.80
N THR A 62 -14.49 -8.18 -11.89
CA THR A 62 -13.94 -7.93 -13.23
C THR A 62 -14.25 -6.54 -13.78
N ASN A 63 -15.29 -5.87 -13.27
CA ASN A 63 -15.64 -4.52 -13.69
C ASN A 63 -14.91 -3.42 -12.92
N TYR A 64 -13.93 -3.78 -12.11
CA TYR A 64 -13.08 -2.83 -11.40
C TYR A 64 -11.63 -2.99 -11.82
N ALA A 65 -10.93 -1.88 -11.84
CA ALA A 65 -9.47 -1.89 -11.94
C ALA A 65 -8.88 -1.63 -10.56
N TYR A 66 -7.78 -2.30 -10.26
CA TYR A 66 -7.09 -2.16 -8.97
C TYR A 66 -5.67 -1.66 -9.21
N SER A 67 -5.24 -0.70 -8.42
CA SER A 67 -3.90 -0.15 -8.54
C SER A 67 -3.29 0.05 -7.15
N ILE A 68 -1.97 0.02 -7.12
CA ILE A 68 -1.19 0.22 -5.90
C ILE A 68 -0.37 1.48 -6.10
N GLY A 69 -0.55 2.44 -5.19
CA GLY A 69 0.21 3.67 -5.20
C GLY A 69 1.22 3.67 -4.07
N VAL A 70 2.44 4.12 -4.34
CA VAL A 70 3.49 4.26 -3.34
C VAL A 70 4.15 5.61 -3.55
N CYS A 71 4.26 6.38 -2.46
CA CYS A 71 4.92 7.68 -2.47
C CYS A 71 6.03 7.68 -1.43
N PRO A 72 7.27 7.36 -1.81
CA PRO A 72 8.41 7.56 -0.93
C PRO A 72 8.83 9.02 -0.94
N PHE A 73 9.20 9.54 0.22
CA PHE A 73 9.69 10.92 0.36
C PHE A 73 11.14 10.90 0.83
N GLY A 74 11.94 11.83 0.32
CA GLY A 74 13.30 12.06 0.79
C GLY A 74 14.15 10.80 0.84
N ASP A 75 14.55 10.36 2.04
CA ASP A 75 15.42 9.20 2.26
C ASP A 75 14.66 7.88 2.45
N ALA A 76 13.35 7.87 2.26
CA ALA A 76 12.58 6.63 2.24
C ALA A 76 12.63 6.00 0.86
N THR A 77 12.68 4.67 0.80
CA THR A 77 12.75 3.93 -0.47
C THR A 77 11.78 2.75 -0.47
N PHE A 78 11.12 2.55 -1.60
CA PHE A 78 10.22 1.42 -1.79
C PHE A 78 10.98 0.23 -2.41
N THR A 79 10.76 -0.98 -1.87
CA THR A 79 11.43 -2.19 -2.35
C THR A 79 10.49 -3.08 -3.15
N GLY A 80 9.29 -3.35 -2.65
CA GLY A 80 8.35 -4.22 -3.34
C GLY A 80 7.12 -4.54 -2.50
N ILE A 81 6.25 -5.35 -3.06
CA ILE A 81 5.02 -5.79 -2.40
C ILE A 81 4.84 -7.30 -2.52
N THR A 82 4.09 -7.87 -1.58
CA THR A 82 3.52 -9.21 -1.73
C THR A 82 2.01 -9.13 -1.51
N ILE A 83 1.28 -9.97 -2.22
CA ILE A 83 -0.18 -10.05 -2.11
C ILE A 83 -0.52 -11.44 -1.60
N SER A 84 -1.30 -11.51 -0.53
CA SER A 84 -1.76 -12.76 0.05
C SER A 84 -3.21 -13.01 -0.32
N TYR A 85 -3.50 -14.19 -0.80
CA TYR A 85 -4.85 -14.61 -1.16
C TYR A 85 -5.37 -15.66 -0.18
N THR A 86 -6.67 -15.62 0.07
CA THR A 86 -7.35 -16.74 0.69
C THR A 86 -7.75 -17.72 -0.40
N GLY A 87 -7.41 -18.95 -0.18
CA GLY A 87 -7.80 -20.04 -1.07
C GLY A 87 -9.29 -20.29 -1.11
#